data_ac9fa95a1ece0cafc0ef454bf1e93402
#
_entry.id   ac9fa95a1ece0cafc0ef454bf1e93402
#
_cell.length_a   1.000
_cell.length_b   1.000
_cell.length_c   1.000
_cell.angle_alpha   90.00
_cell.angle_beta   90.00
_cell.angle_gamma   90.00
#
_symmetry.space_group_name_H-M   'P 1'
#
loop_
_entity.id
_entity.type
_entity.pdbx_description
1 polymer ?
#
loop_
_entity_poly.entity_id
_entity_poly.type
_entity_poly.pdbx_seq_one_letter_code
_entity_poly.pdbx_strand_id
1 'polypeptide(L)'
;GISVPRLGLGTAPLSGTVMGDGLYGGTANDVAVGVINRAQELGISYVDTAPLYGEGRAEARVGQSSYATADRDSFVISTKIGRVLNPVPGGMSAADDPDGIGQLTSVNSWTRDDVHRSIEESLKRLNLDSVEIIYVHDPDVETYGEDQA
;
A
#
# COMPACT_ATOMS: atom_id res chain seq x y z
N GLY A 1 20.95 12.38 -4.18
CA GLY A 1 20.04 11.47 -4.90
C GLY A 1 19.78 10.22 -4.07
N ILE A 2 18.61 9.58 -4.25
CA ILE A 2 18.24 8.35 -3.55
C ILE A 2 18.93 7.18 -4.25
N SER A 3 19.56 6.29 -3.48
CA SER A 3 20.12 5.04 -3.99
C SER A 3 19.07 3.94 -3.82
N VAL A 4 18.59 3.37 -4.91
CA VAL A 4 17.61 2.29 -4.90
C VAL A 4 18.33 0.95 -5.14
N PRO A 5 18.11 -0.08 -4.32
CA PRO A 5 18.66 -1.42 -4.54
C PRO A 5 18.16 -2.04 -5.85
N ARG A 6 18.92 -2.97 -6.42
CA ARG A 6 18.54 -3.71 -7.63
C ARG A 6 17.41 -4.71 -7.41
N LEU A 7 17.19 -5.13 -6.16
CA LEU A 7 16.14 -6.06 -5.76
C LEU A 7 15.26 -5.40 -4.70
N GLY A 8 13.96 -5.46 -4.88
CA GLY A 8 12.96 -4.97 -3.95
C GLY A 8 11.85 -5.98 -3.73
N LEU A 9 11.04 -5.75 -2.70
CA LEU A 9 9.83 -6.50 -2.38
C LEU A 9 8.60 -5.75 -2.91
N GLY A 10 7.86 -6.35 -3.85
CA GLY A 10 6.53 -5.90 -4.23
C GLY A 10 5.47 -6.53 -3.32
N THR A 11 4.56 -5.73 -2.78
CA THR A 11 3.59 -6.17 -1.78
C THR A 11 2.20 -6.51 -2.34
N ALA A 12 1.95 -6.34 -3.63
CA ALA A 12 0.66 -6.67 -4.24
C ALA A 12 0.19 -8.12 -3.93
N PRO A 13 1.05 -9.16 -4.03
CA PRO A 13 0.65 -10.52 -3.66
C PRO A 13 0.39 -10.73 -2.17
N LEU A 14 0.87 -9.83 -1.33
CA LEU A 14 0.75 -9.89 0.13
C LEU A 14 -0.46 -9.12 0.65
N SER A 15 -1.25 -8.50 -0.23
CA SER A 15 -2.34 -7.60 0.19
C SER A 15 -3.55 -8.34 0.77
N GLY A 16 -3.80 -9.58 0.34
CA GLY A 16 -5.07 -10.25 0.65
C GLY A 16 -6.26 -9.49 0.08
N THR A 17 -7.44 -10.08 0.15
CA THR A 17 -8.70 -9.37 -0.09
C THR A 17 -9.71 -9.74 0.97
N VAL A 18 -10.58 -8.79 1.36
CA VAL A 18 -11.73 -9.06 2.24
C VAL A 18 -12.77 -9.95 1.52
N MET A 19 -12.77 -9.91 0.20
CA MET A 19 -13.82 -10.48 -0.66
C MET A 19 -13.37 -11.74 -1.42
N GLY A 20 -12.30 -12.43 -0.99
CA GLY A 20 -11.85 -13.68 -1.65
C GLY A 20 -10.88 -13.47 -2.80
N ASP A 21 -10.77 -14.43 -3.66
CA ASP A 21 -9.76 -14.67 -4.68
C ASP A 21 -9.34 -13.48 -5.58
N GLY A 22 -8.66 -12.49 -5.02
CA GLY A 22 -7.96 -11.48 -5.81
C GLY A 22 -6.93 -12.14 -6.74
N LEU A 23 -6.37 -11.38 -7.68
CA LEU A 23 -5.40 -11.87 -8.71
C LEU A 23 -4.29 -12.77 -8.13
N TYR A 24 -3.95 -12.61 -6.86
CA TYR A 24 -2.89 -13.36 -6.18
C TYR A 24 -3.40 -14.25 -5.04
N GLY A 25 -4.72 -14.44 -4.90
CA GLY A 25 -5.31 -15.16 -3.76
C GLY A 25 -5.27 -14.35 -2.45
N GLY A 26 -5.85 -14.92 -1.40
CA GLY A 26 -5.86 -14.30 -0.08
C GLY A 26 -4.64 -14.68 0.75
N THR A 27 -3.89 -13.70 1.26
CA THR A 27 -2.82 -13.94 2.25
C THR A 27 -3.29 -13.44 3.61
N ALA A 28 -3.18 -14.26 4.65
CA ALA A 28 -3.49 -13.84 6.01
C ALA A 28 -2.52 -12.74 6.48
N ASN A 29 -2.98 -11.86 7.37
CA ASN A 29 -2.20 -10.72 7.85
C ASN A 29 -0.85 -11.16 8.46
N ASP A 30 -0.87 -12.10 9.40
CA ASP A 30 0.31 -12.60 10.09
C ASP A 30 1.34 -13.24 9.14
N VAL A 31 0.87 -13.96 8.12
CA VAL A 31 1.72 -14.54 7.07
C VAL A 31 2.36 -13.43 6.25
N ALA A 32 1.59 -12.44 5.81
CA ALA A 32 2.09 -11.34 5.00
C ALA A 32 3.13 -10.50 5.77
N VAL A 33 2.83 -10.12 7.02
CA VAL A 33 3.77 -9.40 7.89
C VAL A 33 5.03 -10.24 8.14
N GLY A 34 4.89 -11.55 8.34
CA GLY A 34 6.03 -12.47 8.47
C GLY A 34 6.92 -12.49 7.23
N VAL A 35 6.35 -12.49 6.02
CA VAL A 35 7.11 -12.41 4.76
C VAL A 35 7.84 -11.07 4.63
N ILE A 36 7.18 -9.96 4.98
CA ILE A 36 7.77 -8.62 4.93
C ILE A 36 8.95 -8.53 5.92
N ASN A 37 8.78 -9.00 7.15
CA ASN A 37 9.85 -9.04 8.15
C ASN A 37 11.04 -9.91 7.67
N ARG A 38 10.73 -11.07 7.09
CA ARG A 38 11.78 -11.95 6.57
C ARG A 38 12.58 -11.32 5.41
N ALA A 39 11.91 -10.56 4.55
CA ALA A 39 12.58 -9.82 3.49
C ALA A 39 13.58 -8.80 4.06
N GLN A 40 13.19 -8.06 5.10
CA GLN A 40 14.10 -7.12 5.77
C GLN A 40 15.31 -7.84 6.41
N GLU A 41 15.10 -8.96 7.11
CA GLU A 41 16.19 -9.77 7.68
C GLU A 41 17.18 -10.26 6.63
N LEU A 42 16.72 -10.50 5.40
CA LEU A 42 17.54 -10.90 4.27
C LEU A 42 18.24 -9.72 3.55
N GLY A 43 18.06 -8.49 4.07
CA GLY A 43 18.70 -7.29 3.54
C GLY A 43 17.96 -6.66 2.36
N ILE A 44 16.68 -7.01 2.12
CA ILE A 44 15.85 -6.26 1.18
C ILE A 44 15.56 -4.89 1.78
N SER A 45 16.03 -3.84 1.13
CA SER A 45 15.89 -2.46 1.61
C SER A 45 15.06 -1.58 0.67
N TYR A 46 14.35 -2.15 -0.29
CA TYR A 46 13.35 -1.46 -1.11
C TYR A 46 12.02 -2.22 -1.06
N VAL A 47 10.95 -1.51 -0.72
CA VAL A 47 9.58 -2.05 -0.68
C VAL A 47 8.67 -1.19 -1.55
N ASP A 48 7.96 -1.83 -2.48
CA ASP A 48 6.93 -1.20 -3.32
C ASP A 48 5.54 -1.61 -2.87
N THR A 49 4.69 -0.63 -2.65
CA THR A 49 3.29 -0.81 -2.25
C THR A 49 2.36 0.17 -2.98
N ALA A 50 1.06 0.10 -2.71
CA ALA A 50 0.06 1.03 -3.26
C ALA A 50 -1.25 1.01 -2.45
N PRO A 51 -2.04 2.11 -2.48
CA PRO A 51 -3.40 2.13 -1.95
C PRO A 51 -4.31 1.07 -2.57
N LEU A 52 -4.18 0.81 -3.88
CA LEU A 52 -4.98 -0.19 -4.58
C LEU A 52 -4.71 -1.63 -4.10
N TYR A 53 -3.52 -1.94 -3.58
CA TYR A 53 -3.15 -3.30 -3.20
C TYR A 53 -3.93 -3.77 -1.97
N GLY A 54 -4.99 -4.56 -2.23
CA GLY A 54 -5.94 -4.99 -1.21
C GLY A 54 -6.65 -3.84 -0.51
N GLU A 55 -6.87 -2.73 -1.23
CA GLU A 55 -7.59 -1.55 -0.71
C GLU A 55 -6.96 -1.03 0.59
N GLY A 56 -5.64 -0.83 0.56
CA GLY A 56 -4.84 -0.30 1.66
C GLY A 56 -4.18 -1.36 2.56
N ARG A 57 -4.56 -2.65 2.41
CA ARG A 57 -4.02 -3.73 3.25
C ARG A 57 -2.53 -3.92 3.11
N ALA A 58 -2.00 -3.84 1.87
CA ALA A 58 -0.56 -3.98 1.66
C ALA A 58 0.23 -2.90 2.42
N GLU A 59 -0.23 -1.66 2.38
CA GLU A 59 0.39 -0.55 3.12
C GLU A 59 0.27 -0.75 4.64
N ALA A 60 -0.90 -1.16 5.15
CA ALA A 60 -1.09 -1.43 6.57
C ALA A 60 -0.18 -2.56 7.08
N ARG A 61 0.04 -3.60 6.29
CA ARG A 61 0.94 -4.71 6.62
C ARG A 61 2.40 -4.31 6.61
N VAL A 62 2.82 -3.42 5.71
CA VAL A 62 4.14 -2.78 5.78
C VAL A 62 4.24 -1.95 7.06
N GLY A 63 3.22 -1.17 7.40
CA GLY A 63 3.17 -0.37 8.63
C GLY A 63 3.14 -1.18 9.93
N GLN A 64 2.74 -2.45 9.88
CA GLN A 64 2.79 -3.40 11.01
C GLN A 64 4.10 -4.20 11.06
N SER A 65 4.91 -4.11 10.02
CA SER A 65 6.17 -4.85 9.92
C SER A 65 7.33 -4.14 10.62
N SER A 66 8.47 -4.82 10.66
CA SER A 66 9.70 -4.27 11.22
C SER A 66 10.25 -3.04 10.47
N TYR A 67 9.83 -2.79 9.22
CA TYR A 67 10.17 -1.54 8.52
C TYR A 67 9.63 -0.29 9.21
N ALA A 68 8.46 -0.35 9.85
CA ALA A 68 7.89 0.78 10.58
C ALA A 68 8.70 1.23 11.80
N THR A 69 9.56 0.36 12.33
CA THR A 69 10.41 0.63 13.50
C THR A 69 11.91 0.65 13.19
N ALA A 70 12.29 0.37 11.94
CA ALA A 70 13.67 0.39 11.49
C ALA A 70 14.21 1.82 11.37
N ASP A 71 15.53 1.96 11.32
CA ASP A 71 16.16 3.23 10.95
C ASP A 71 15.67 3.66 9.56
N ARG A 72 15.01 4.81 9.51
CA ARG A 72 14.34 5.32 8.30
C ARG A 72 15.28 5.48 7.11
N ASP A 73 16.55 5.80 7.35
CA ASP A 73 17.57 5.97 6.32
C ASP A 73 18.08 4.63 5.76
N SER A 74 17.71 3.51 6.37
CA SER A 74 18.18 2.17 5.97
C SER A 74 17.37 1.51 4.85
N PHE A 75 16.23 2.09 4.45
CA PHE A 75 15.35 1.51 3.43
C PHE A 75 14.61 2.57 2.60
N VAL A 76 14.10 2.15 1.46
CA VAL A 76 13.32 2.95 0.52
C VAL A 76 11.91 2.38 0.42
N ILE A 77 10.90 3.22 0.57
CA ILE A 77 9.50 2.87 0.33
C ILE A 77 8.99 3.63 -0.89
N SER A 78 8.32 2.91 -1.79
CA SER A 78 7.47 3.53 -2.81
C SER A 78 6.00 3.22 -2.56
N THR A 79 5.15 4.22 -2.78
CA THR A 79 3.70 4.03 -2.90
C THR A 79 3.17 4.76 -4.13
N LYS A 80 1.86 4.84 -4.31
CA LYS A 80 1.27 5.34 -5.55
C LYS A 80 0.12 6.31 -5.27
N ILE A 81 -0.18 7.17 -6.24
CA ILE A 81 -1.34 8.07 -6.26
C ILE A 81 -2.26 7.74 -7.43
N GLY A 82 -3.46 8.33 -7.44
CA GLY A 82 -4.51 8.10 -8.45
C GLY A 82 -5.66 7.21 -7.97
N ARG A 83 -5.50 6.61 -6.80
CA ARG A 83 -6.54 5.83 -6.12
C ARG A 83 -6.80 6.42 -4.73
N VAL A 84 -8.05 6.76 -4.47
CA VAL A 84 -8.51 7.24 -3.16
C VAL A 84 -9.33 6.15 -2.51
N LEU A 85 -9.10 5.88 -1.25
CA LEU A 85 -9.84 4.86 -0.52
C LEU A 85 -10.95 5.49 0.32
N ASN A 86 -12.14 4.91 0.23
CA ASN A 86 -13.30 5.34 0.99
C ASN A 86 -13.84 4.16 1.82
N PRO A 87 -14.30 4.41 3.06
CA PRO A 87 -14.98 3.38 3.85
C PRO A 87 -16.23 2.86 3.14
N VAL A 88 -16.43 1.54 3.17
CA VAL A 88 -17.64 0.91 2.65
C VAL A 88 -18.77 1.08 3.68
N PRO A 89 -19.91 1.72 3.33
CA PRO A 89 -21.03 1.85 4.24
C PRO A 89 -21.55 0.48 4.69
N GLY A 90 -21.59 0.25 6.01
CA GLY A 90 -21.99 -1.04 6.59
C GLY A 90 -20.94 -2.16 6.43
N GLY A 91 -19.76 -1.84 5.93
CA GLY A 91 -18.65 -2.78 5.84
C GLY A 91 -18.00 -3.07 7.20
N MET A 92 -16.98 -3.93 7.18
CA MET A 92 -16.24 -4.31 8.39
C MET A 92 -15.54 -3.09 9.01
N SER A 93 -15.66 -2.96 10.33
CA SER A 93 -14.98 -1.88 11.06
C SER A 93 -13.47 -2.12 11.19
N ALA A 94 -12.71 -1.06 11.46
CA ALA A 94 -11.27 -1.20 11.72
C ALA A 94 -10.97 -2.06 12.96
N ALA A 95 -11.88 -2.08 13.95
CA ALA A 95 -11.70 -2.88 15.16
C ALA A 95 -11.89 -4.39 14.91
N ASP A 96 -12.65 -4.76 13.89
CA ASP A 96 -12.93 -6.15 13.52
C ASP A 96 -11.99 -6.67 12.41
N ASP A 97 -11.23 -5.76 11.78
CA ASP A 97 -10.32 -6.07 10.67
C ASP A 97 -8.93 -6.45 11.21
N PRO A 98 -8.40 -7.64 10.85
CA PRO A 98 -7.03 -8.02 11.21
C PRO A 98 -5.94 -7.04 10.75
N ASP A 99 -6.18 -6.33 9.67
CA ASP A 99 -5.28 -5.29 9.15
C ASP A 99 -5.47 -3.92 9.85
N GLY A 100 -6.55 -3.76 10.63
CA GLY A 100 -6.82 -2.58 11.45
C GLY A 100 -7.31 -1.35 10.67
N ILE A 101 -7.69 -1.49 9.40
CA ILE A 101 -8.11 -0.37 8.53
C ILE A 101 -9.59 -0.38 8.18
N GLY A 102 -10.29 -1.50 8.45
CA GLY A 102 -11.68 -1.71 8.06
C GLY A 102 -11.84 -2.03 6.57
N GLN A 103 -13.09 -2.13 6.14
CA GLN A 103 -13.39 -2.36 4.73
C GLN A 103 -13.41 -1.06 3.96
N LEU A 104 -12.52 -0.95 2.99
CA LEU A 104 -12.37 0.18 2.10
C LEU A 104 -12.71 -0.22 0.66
N THR A 105 -12.98 0.77 -0.18
CA THR A 105 -13.12 0.63 -1.64
C THR A 105 -12.36 1.74 -2.32
N SER A 106 -11.74 1.44 -3.46
CA SER A 106 -10.94 2.40 -4.22
C SER A 106 -11.75 3.13 -5.27
N VAL A 107 -11.46 4.41 -5.45
CA VAL A 107 -12.00 5.27 -6.51
C VAL A 107 -10.85 5.98 -7.21
N ASN A 108 -10.92 6.07 -8.55
CA ASN A 108 -9.96 6.87 -9.32
C ASN A 108 -10.22 8.35 -9.07
N SER A 109 -9.20 9.09 -8.69
CA SER A 109 -9.27 10.55 -8.57
C SER A 109 -7.90 11.21 -8.70
N TRP A 110 -7.86 12.29 -9.48
CA TRP A 110 -6.68 13.09 -9.79
C TRP A 110 -6.83 14.55 -9.34
N THR A 111 -7.87 14.87 -8.58
CA THR A 111 -7.98 16.21 -8.01
C THR A 111 -6.81 16.45 -7.05
N ARG A 112 -6.37 17.70 -6.97
CA ARG A 112 -5.27 18.09 -6.06
C ARG A 112 -5.54 17.63 -4.62
N ASP A 113 -6.76 17.83 -4.14
CA ASP A 113 -7.13 17.53 -2.76
C ASP A 113 -7.13 16.01 -2.52
N ASP A 114 -7.62 15.22 -3.47
CA ASP A 114 -7.62 13.76 -3.37
C ASP A 114 -6.21 13.16 -3.47
N VAL A 115 -5.32 13.75 -4.28
CA VAL A 115 -3.91 13.34 -4.31
C VAL A 115 -3.25 13.57 -2.95
N HIS A 116 -3.45 14.76 -2.33
CA HIS A 116 -2.93 15.04 -1.00
C HIS A 116 -3.51 14.08 0.05
N ARG A 117 -4.84 13.89 0.05
CA ARG A 117 -5.52 12.96 0.95
C ARG A 117 -4.99 11.54 0.80
N SER A 118 -4.83 11.06 -0.43
CA SER A 118 -4.30 9.72 -0.71
C SER A 118 -2.91 9.52 -0.10
N ILE A 119 -2.01 10.50 -0.25
CA ILE A 119 -0.66 10.44 0.33
C ILE A 119 -0.72 10.43 1.86
N GLU A 120 -1.47 11.34 2.47
CA GLU A 120 -1.62 11.41 3.94
C GLU A 120 -2.20 10.11 4.53
N GLU A 121 -3.19 9.53 3.87
CA GLU A 121 -3.79 8.26 4.29
C GLU A 121 -2.83 7.08 4.08
N SER A 122 -2.03 7.08 3.01
CA SER A 122 -0.97 6.09 2.79
C SER A 122 0.10 6.15 3.89
N LEU A 123 0.57 7.34 4.25
CA LEU A 123 1.53 7.52 5.34
C LEU A 123 1.00 6.99 6.68
N LYS A 124 -0.30 7.23 6.98
CA LYS A 124 -0.95 6.67 8.17
C LYS A 124 -0.97 5.15 8.16
N ARG A 125 -1.34 4.52 7.04
CA ARG A 125 -1.34 3.06 6.93
C ARG A 125 0.05 2.46 7.02
N LEU A 126 1.04 3.11 6.40
CA LEU A 126 2.46 2.74 6.46
C LEU A 126 3.09 2.97 7.84
N ASN A 127 2.44 3.76 8.70
CA ASN A 127 3.00 4.22 9.99
C ASN A 127 4.36 4.92 9.81
N LEU A 128 4.46 5.79 8.81
CA LEU A 128 5.66 6.54 8.42
C LEU A 128 5.32 8.02 8.22
N ASP A 129 6.31 8.88 8.41
CA ASP A 129 6.19 10.33 8.19
C ASP A 129 6.51 10.74 6.74
N SER A 130 7.16 9.86 5.97
CA SER A 130 7.55 10.13 4.58
C SER A 130 7.77 8.85 3.79
N VAL A 131 7.71 8.97 2.46
CA VAL A 131 8.14 7.94 1.49
C VAL A 131 9.09 8.57 0.48
N GLU A 132 10.00 7.77 -0.09
CA GLU A 132 11.01 8.26 -1.03
C GLU A 132 10.48 8.40 -2.44
N ILE A 133 9.54 7.54 -2.84
CA ILE A 133 9.07 7.47 -4.22
C ILE A 133 7.54 7.41 -4.23
N ILE A 134 6.94 8.24 -5.08
CA ILE A 134 5.51 8.21 -5.38
C ILE A 134 5.35 7.98 -6.88
N TYR A 135 4.66 6.91 -7.25
CA TYR A 135 4.29 6.63 -8.63
C TYR A 135 2.87 7.09 -8.95
N VAL A 136 2.62 7.41 -10.20
CA VAL A 136 1.27 7.52 -10.75
C VAL A 136 0.79 6.11 -11.10
N HIS A 137 -0.34 5.67 -10.51
CA HIS A 137 -0.81 4.29 -10.63
C HIS A 137 -1.67 4.10 -11.88
N ASP A 138 -1.20 3.27 -12.81
CA ASP A 138 -1.90 2.91 -14.05
C ASP A 138 -2.52 4.12 -14.78
N PRO A 139 -1.72 5.10 -15.21
CA PRO A 139 -2.23 6.29 -15.91
C PRO A 139 -2.47 5.97 -17.39
N ASP A 140 -3.32 5.00 -17.67
CA ASP A 140 -3.62 4.51 -19.02
C ASP A 140 -5.02 4.93 -19.48
N VAL A 141 -5.23 4.90 -20.80
CA VAL A 141 -6.48 5.31 -21.45
C VAL A 141 -7.65 4.39 -21.07
N GLU A 142 -7.40 3.11 -20.82
CA GLU A 142 -8.45 2.16 -20.44
C GLU A 142 -9.01 2.48 -19.06
N THR A 143 -8.13 2.94 -18.15
CA THR A 143 -8.51 3.28 -16.77
C THR A 143 -9.14 4.67 -16.66
N TYR A 144 -8.65 5.66 -17.42
CA TYR A 144 -8.98 7.08 -17.22
C TYR A 144 -9.67 7.75 -18.41
N GLY A 145 -9.69 7.12 -19.58
CA GLY A 145 -10.15 7.74 -20.83
C GLY A 145 -9.08 8.64 -21.46
N GLU A 146 -9.30 8.99 -22.74
CA GLU A 146 -8.33 9.75 -23.56
C GLU A 146 -8.00 11.14 -22.99
N ASP A 147 -8.94 11.76 -22.27
CA ASP A 147 -8.78 13.12 -21.73
C ASP A 147 -8.00 13.20 -20.41
N GLN A 148 -7.71 12.08 -19.75
CA GLN A 148 -7.09 12.03 -18.43
C GLN A 148 -5.82 11.15 -18.36
N ALA A 149 -5.47 10.44 -19.41
CA ALA A 149 -4.32 9.56 -19.48
C ALA A 149 -3.02 10.28 -19.90
#